data_3dd379c1ed5e1c3e32e7bad939b68356
#
_entry.id   3dd379c1ed5e1c3e32e7bad939b68356
#
_cell.length_a   1.000
_cell.length_b   1.000
_cell.length_c   1.000
_cell.angle_alpha   90.00
_cell.angle_beta   90.00
_cell.angle_gamma   90.00
#
_symmetry.space_group_name_H-M   'P 1'
#
loop_
_entity.id
_entity.type
_entity.pdbx_description
1 polymer ?
#
loop_
_entity_poly.entity_id
_entity_poly.type
_entity_poly.pdbx_seq_one_letter_code
_entity_poly.pdbx_strand_id
1 'polypeptide(L)'
;MALSDTQLAPPARPARQRVRYVGIDLARFIAIAGMMAAHLLAPLAMFPGVSDSDRELAMGTSLISNGAPAALFAVLGGVSIVFATRKQLSGGLVGKAMASVAVRGVVLIVLGVLLGFVDNNIIVILAYYGVAMILVAPLIKAKSWVLASLAAVLGLGFGWLNITLRRSLEVHMEGPHINVGFITSDPLGTLRAIFVTGEYPAITWVTYLLVGMLIGRALTSATARGALGRTAAKLAVIGGAVFVVSQLVSNWLLGKLIDFGVIEPQASQQMSHTEILQAAQTQLLQVGGSGAPPSPHIVSQLLAVPHSGSIMDLARTIALSALVIGLLVWLCDRERPQASASVATSPGLGARLLDIVRAAGAAPLTIYTTHIVVSGIIQGTFFRSAEQAGGLPETGIPWWVMGPGALALQLAGVLAIGAVLSITKRRGPLETLLSKIVGFVVR
;
A
#
# COMPACT_ATOMS: atom_id res chain seq x y z
N MET A 1 46.96 18.92 -54.78
CA MET A 1 45.93 17.83 -54.61
C MET A 1 45.85 17.50 -53.17
N ALA A 2 44.93 18.17 -52.45
CA ALA A 2 44.77 18.03 -51.03
C ALA A 2 43.60 17.03 -50.73
N LEU A 3 43.95 15.93 -50.13
CA LEU A 3 42.92 14.93 -49.64
C LEU A 3 42.31 15.45 -48.41
N SER A 4 41.01 15.72 -48.46
CA SER A 4 40.20 16.11 -47.28
C SER A 4 39.93 14.86 -46.43
N ASP A 5 40.52 14.80 -45.25
CA ASP A 5 40.14 13.85 -44.18
C ASP A 5 38.72 14.12 -43.70
N THR A 6 37.77 13.34 -44.19
CA THR A 6 36.42 13.33 -43.66
C THR A 6 36.43 12.54 -42.34
N GLN A 7 36.61 13.21 -41.22
CA GLN A 7 36.43 12.60 -39.90
C GLN A 7 34.98 12.16 -39.75
N LEU A 8 34.74 10.84 -39.81
CA LEU A 8 33.47 10.22 -39.48
C LEU A 8 33.16 10.49 -37.98
N ALA A 9 32.08 11.23 -37.72
CA ALA A 9 31.59 11.44 -36.39
C ALA A 9 31.33 10.09 -35.66
N PRO A 10 31.74 9.93 -34.39
CA PRO A 10 31.53 8.68 -33.68
C PRO A 10 30.03 8.36 -33.59
N PRO A 11 29.65 7.07 -33.77
CA PRO A 11 28.26 6.67 -33.75
C PRO A 11 27.57 7.11 -32.44
N ALA A 12 26.43 7.78 -32.58
CA ALA A 12 25.62 8.24 -31.44
C ALA A 12 25.35 7.06 -30.52
N ARG A 13 25.77 7.18 -29.24
CA ARG A 13 25.46 6.15 -28.21
C ARG A 13 23.97 5.91 -28.19
N PRO A 14 23.51 4.63 -28.33
CA PRO A 14 22.10 4.32 -28.30
C PRO A 14 21.47 4.86 -26.99
N ALA A 15 20.37 5.60 -27.13
CA ALA A 15 19.64 6.14 -25.99
C ALA A 15 19.32 4.98 -25.02
N ARG A 16 19.89 5.03 -23.79
CA ARG A 16 19.65 4.02 -22.76
C ARG A 16 18.14 3.91 -22.54
N GLN A 17 17.52 2.86 -23.08
CA GLN A 17 16.12 2.57 -22.89
C GLN A 17 15.81 2.51 -21.39
N ARG A 18 14.74 3.19 -20.97
CA ARG A 18 14.28 3.16 -19.56
C ARG A 18 13.88 1.72 -19.22
N VAL A 19 14.65 1.11 -18.35
CA VAL A 19 14.32 -0.21 -17.80
C VAL A 19 13.03 -0.11 -17.02
N ARG A 20 11.94 -0.69 -17.52
CA ARG A 20 10.64 -0.77 -16.85
C ARG A 20 10.42 -2.22 -16.39
N TYR A 21 10.04 -2.42 -15.14
CA TYR A 21 9.76 -3.74 -14.58
C TYR A 21 8.26 -4.03 -14.69
N VAL A 22 7.91 -5.04 -15.48
CA VAL A 22 6.51 -5.50 -15.64
C VAL A 22 5.98 -6.02 -14.32
N GLY A 23 6.77 -6.83 -13.60
CA GLY A 23 6.41 -7.37 -12.29
C GLY A 23 6.07 -6.29 -11.26
N ILE A 24 6.73 -5.13 -11.29
CA ILE A 24 6.40 -4.00 -10.40
C ILE A 24 5.04 -3.37 -10.74
N ASP A 25 4.72 -3.22 -12.03
CA ASP A 25 3.42 -2.69 -12.43
C ASP A 25 2.29 -3.67 -12.05
N LEU A 26 2.50 -4.99 -12.21
CA LEU A 26 1.56 -6.02 -11.76
C LEU A 26 1.41 -6.05 -10.23
N ALA A 27 2.50 -5.88 -9.47
CA ALA A 27 2.43 -5.80 -8.02
C ALA A 27 1.58 -4.60 -7.55
N ARG A 28 1.68 -3.44 -8.24
CA ARG A 28 0.80 -2.29 -7.95
C ARG A 28 -0.66 -2.59 -8.24
N PHE A 29 -0.96 -3.29 -9.35
CA PHE A 29 -2.32 -3.72 -9.65
C PHE A 29 -2.87 -4.62 -8.54
N ILE A 30 -2.09 -5.62 -8.09
CA ILE A 30 -2.47 -6.52 -6.98
C ILE A 30 -2.70 -5.73 -5.68
N ALA A 31 -1.85 -4.74 -5.37
CA ALA A 31 -2.03 -3.90 -4.20
C ALA A 31 -3.36 -3.14 -4.24
N ILE A 32 -3.71 -2.53 -5.38
CA ILE A 32 -4.96 -1.79 -5.53
C ILE A 32 -6.16 -2.73 -5.49
N ALA A 33 -6.13 -3.83 -6.23
CA ALA A 33 -7.22 -4.81 -6.24
C ALA A 33 -7.45 -5.40 -4.84
N GLY A 34 -6.38 -5.66 -4.09
CA GLY A 34 -6.46 -6.10 -2.70
C GLY A 34 -7.04 -5.05 -1.76
N MET A 35 -6.69 -3.76 -1.92
CA MET A 35 -7.33 -2.68 -1.17
C MET A 35 -8.84 -2.57 -1.49
N MET A 36 -9.22 -2.69 -2.76
CA MET A 36 -10.63 -2.71 -3.15
C MET A 36 -11.38 -3.89 -2.52
N ALA A 37 -10.77 -5.07 -2.48
CA ALA A 37 -11.35 -6.24 -1.81
C ALA A 37 -11.50 -5.99 -0.29
N ALA A 38 -10.50 -5.40 0.36
CA ALA A 38 -10.58 -5.03 1.78
C ALA A 38 -11.71 -4.03 2.07
N HIS A 39 -11.96 -3.07 1.16
CA HIS A 39 -12.98 -2.04 1.35
C HIS A 39 -14.39 -2.50 0.99
N LEU A 40 -14.54 -3.45 0.08
CA LEU A 40 -15.84 -3.86 -0.46
C LEU A 40 -16.32 -5.23 0.05
N LEU A 41 -15.42 -6.13 0.44
CA LEU A 41 -15.78 -7.47 0.93
C LEU A 41 -15.64 -7.59 2.45
N ALA A 42 -14.49 -7.18 3.02
CA ALA A 42 -14.22 -7.42 4.42
C ALA A 42 -15.28 -6.85 5.37
N PRO A 43 -15.82 -5.62 5.16
CA PRO A 43 -16.84 -5.06 6.04
C PRO A 43 -18.16 -5.81 6.06
N LEU A 44 -18.48 -6.64 5.03
CA LEU A 44 -19.72 -7.41 5.00
C LEU A 44 -19.91 -8.30 6.22
N ALA A 45 -18.84 -8.84 6.80
CA ALA A 45 -18.91 -9.67 8.00
C ALA A 45 -19.56 -8.97 9.19
N MET A 46 -19.56 -7.62 9.21
CA MET A 46 -20.08 -6.79 10.30
C MET A 46 -21.58 -6.46 10.18
N PHE A 47 -22.18 -6.71 9.02
CA PHE A 47 -23.59 -6.37 8.78
C PHE A 47 -24.53 -7.53 9.11
N PRO A 48 -25.70 -7.25 9.72
CA PRO A 48 -26.74 -8.25 9.93
C PRO A 48 -27.40 -8.64 8.58
N GLY A 49 -27.92 -9.86 8.49
CA GLY A 49 -28.69 -10.32 7.31
C GLY A 49 -27.83 -10.71 6.11
N VAL A 50 -26.50 -10.70 6.21
CA VAL A 50 -25.60 -11.18 5.17
C VAL A 50 -25.62 -12.71 5.14
N SER A 51 -25.63 -13.31 3.93
CA SER A 51 -25.60 -14.78 3.76
C SER A 51 -24.34 -15.39 4.39
N ASP A 52 -24.44 -16.67 4.83
CA ASP A 52 -23.29 -17.37 5.41
C ASP A 52 -22.12 -17.44 4.43
N SER A 53 -22.38 -17.67 3.15
CA SER A 53 -21.35 -17.70 2.09
C SER A 53 -20.64 -16.35 1.93
N ASP A 54 -21.37 -15.24 1.96
CA ASP A 54 -20.77 -13.90 1.86
C ASP A 54 -19.99 -13.55 3.14
N ARG A 55 -20.46 -14.00 4.29
CA ARG A 55 -19.76 -13.85 5.58
C ARG A 55 -18.44 -14.63 5.59
N GLU A 56 -18.44 -15.89 5.13
CA GLU A 56 -17.22 -16.69 4.99
C GLU A 56 -16.23 -16.05 4.02
N LEU A 57 -16.72 -15.55 2.88
CA LEU A 57 -15.90 -14.85 1.90
C LEU A 57 -15.31 -13.55 2.48
N ALA A 58 -16.11 -12.79 3.24
CA ALA A 58 -15.66 -11.58 3.91
C ALA A 58 -14.57 -11.88 4.95
N MET A 59 -14.77 -12.92 5.77
CA MET A 59 -13.78 -13.35 6.76
C MET A 59 -12.50 -13.84 6.08
N GLY A 60 -12.60 -14.69 5.05
CA GLY A 60 -11.46 -15.15 4.27
C GLY A 60 -10.70 -13.99 3.60
N THR A 61 -11.43 -13.00 3.07
CA THR A 61 -10.84 -11.79 2.50
C THR A 61 -10.10 -10.99 3.57
N SER A 62 -10.68 -10.80 4.75
CA SER A 62 -10.04 -10.09 5.86
C SER A 62 -8.70 -10.72 6.26
N LEU A 63 -8.64 -12.05 6.33
CA LEU A 63 -7.39 -12.76 6.68
C LEU A 63 -6.24 -12.48 5.71
N ILE A 64 -6.55 -12.29 4.43
CA ILE A 64 -5.55 -12.11 3.36
C ILE A 64 -5.29 -10.63 3.09
N SER A 65 -6.34 -9.80 3.06
CA SER A 65 -6.26 -8.42 2.57
C SER A 65 -6.16 -7.37 3.66
N ASN A 66 -6.44 -7.68 4.94
CA ASN A 66 -6.36 -6.67 5.99
C ASN A 66 -4.91 -6.22 6.23
N GLY A 67 -4.64 -4.94 5.95
CA GLY A 67 -3.33 -4.29 6.10
C GLY A 67 -2.32 -4.60 4.99
N ALA A 68 -2.32 -5.80 4.43
CA ALA A 68 -1.30 -6.26 3.50
C ALA A 68 -1.25 -5.52 2.16
N PRO A 69 -2.36 -5.22 1.46
CA PRO A 69 -2.34 -4.48 0.20
C PRO A 69 -1.86 -3.03 0.36
N ALA A 70 -2.24 -2.38 1.46
CA ALA A 70 -1.80 -1.02 1.77
C ALA A 70 -0.29 -0.99 2.06
N ALA A 71 0.23 -1.96 2.83
CA ALA A 71 1.66 -2.13 3.06
C ALA A 71 2.44 -2.40 1.75
N LEU A 72 1.93 -3.29 0.88
CA LEU A 72 2.51 -3.55 -0.43
C LEU A 72 2.55 -2.28 -1.28
N PHE A 73 1.48 -1.47 -1.26
CA PHE A 73 1.44 -0.19 -1.95
C PHE A 73 2.54 0.77 -1.44
N ALA A 74 2.76 0.84 -0.13
CA ALA A 74 3.78 1.69 0.46
C ALA A 74 5.20 1.20 0.15
N VAL A 75 5.46 -0.10 0.24
CA VAL A 75 6.75 -0.70 -0.15
C VAL A 75 7.04 -0.39 -1.63
N LEU A 76 6.05 -0.55 -2.52
CA LEU A 76 6.16 -0.19 -3.94
C LEU A 76 6.38 1.31 -4.15
N GLY A 77 5.88 2.15 -3.25
CA GLY A 77 6.20 3.57 -3.22
C GLY A 77 7.67 3.85 -2.97
N GLY A 78 8.28 3.18 -2.00
CA GLY A 78 9.72 3.23 -1.75
C GLY A 78 10.55 2.76 -2.94
N VAL A 79 10.16 1.64 -3.58
CA VAL A 79 10.76 1.18 -4.86
C VAL A 79 10.66 2.28 -5.92
N SER A 80 9.50 2.92 -6.02
CA SER A 80 9.23 3.99 -7.00
C SER A 80 10.07 5.23 -6.77
N ILE A 81 10.35 5.61 -5.52
CA ILE A 81 11.26 6.71 -5.17
C ILE A 81 12.64 6.45 -5.79
N VAL A 82 13.20 5.24 -5.60
CA VAL A 82 14.51 4.88 -6.16
C VAL A 82 14.52 4.98 -7.68
N PHE A 83 13.49 4.48 -8.35
CA PHE A 83 13.42 4.51 -9.82
C PHE A 83 13.23 5.95 -10.35
N ALA A 84 12.42 6.76 -9.68
CA ALA A 84 12.13 8.13 -10.09
C ALA A 84 13.34 9.08 -9.92
N THR A 85 14.13 8.89 -8.87
CA THR A 85 15.25 9.78 -8.52
C THR A 85 16.59 9.34 -9.14
N ARG A 86 16.67 8.12 -9.70
CA ARG A 86 17.93 7.55 -10.21
C ARG A 86 18.68 8.46 -11.18
N LYS A 87 17.97 9.07 -12.15
CA LYS A 87 18.60 9.94 -13.16
C LYS A 87 19.17 11.22 -12.53
N GLN A 88 18.44 11.81 -11.59
CA GLN A 88 18.87 13.02 -10.90
C GLN A 88 20.09 12.73 -10.01
N LEU A 89 20.05 11.62 -9.26
CA LEU A 89 21.16 11.20 -8.39
C LEU A 89 22.42 10.85 -9.19
N SER A 90 22.30 10.17 -10.33
CA SER A 90 23.46 9.87 -11.19
C SER A 90 24.05 11.12 -11.86
N GLY A 91 23.28 12.18 -12.03
CA GLY A 91 23.70 13.50 -12.50
C GLY A 91 24.19 14.45 -11.38
N GLY A 92 24.31 13.98 -10.13
CA GLY A 92 24.73 14.82 -9.01
C GLY A 92 23.66 15.78 -8.47
N LEU A 93 22.43 15.76 -9.03
CA LEU A 93 21.35 16.70 -8.70
C LEU A 93 20.55 16.23 -7.47
N VAL A 94 21.24 16.08 -6.32
CA VAL A 94 20.66 15.54 -5.09
C VAL A 94 19.51 16.41 -4.56
N GLY A 95 19.69 17.73 -4.52
CA GLY A 95 18.64 18.66 -4.07
C GLY A 95 17.38 18.58 -4.93
N LYS A 96 17.53 18.49 -6.26
CA LYS A 96 16.39 18.28 -7.18
C LYS A 96 15.71 16.93 -6.96
N ALA A 97 16.47 15.89 -6.68
CA ALA A 97 15.90 14.57 -6.36
C ALA A 97 15.09 14.60 -5.05
N MET A 98 15.63 15.20 -3.99
CA MET A 98 14.93 15.40 -2.71
C MET A 98 13.64 16.22 -2.91
N ALA A 99 13.74 17.37 -3.57
CA ALA A 99 12.61 18.24 -3.87
C ALA A 99 11.53 17.52 -4.69
N SER A 100 11.92 16.68 -5.66
CA SER A 100 10.95 15.91 -6.45
C SER A 100 10.16 14.89 -5.63
N VAL A 101 10.74 14.31 -4.59
CA VAL A 101 10.05 13.41 -3.66
C VAL A 101 9.15 14.21 -2.71
N ALA A 102 9.66 15.32 -2.13
CA ALA A 102 8.90 16.17 -1.25
C ALA A 102 7.66 16.77 -1.93
N VAL A 103 7.80 17.30 -3.16
CA VAL A 103 6.68 17.85 -3.95
C VAL A 103 5.63 16.76 -4.24
N ARG A 104 6.05 15.53 -4.52
CA ARG A 104 5.10 14.40 -4.66
C ARG A 104 4.34 14.19 -3.35
N GLY A 105 5.03 14.21 -2.20
CA GLY A 105 4.41 14.12 -0.88
C GLY A 105 3.36 15.22 -0.67
N VAL A 106 3.69 16.48 -0.96
CA VAL A 106 2.75 17.61 -0.84
C VAL A 106 1.50 17.40 -1.72
N VAL A 107 1.67 17.01 -2.98
CA VAL A 107 0.52 16.74 -3.87
C VAL A 107 -0.36 15.62 -3.33
N LEU A 108 0.23 14.56 -2.75
CA LEU A 108 -0.53 13.48 -2.13
C LEU A 108 -1.27 13.93 -0.88
N ILE A 109 -0.68 14.81 -0.05
CA ILE A 109 -1.37 15.42 1.10
C ILE A 109 -2.60 16.19 0.62
N VAL A 110 -2.43 17.09 -0.36
CA VAL A 110 -3.54 17.88 -0.91
C VAL A 110 -4.64 16.96 -1.45
N LEU A 111 -4.28 15.94 -2.24
CA LEU A 111 -5.25 15.00 -2.76
C LEU A 111 -5.93 14.19 -1.65
N GLY A 112 -5.18 13.78 -0.62
CA GLY A 112 -5.72 13.06 0.54
C GLY A 112 -6.73 13.89 1.32
N VAL A 113 -6.42 15.17 1.57
CA VAL A 113 -7.33 16.12 2.23
C VAL A 113 -8.59 16.36 1.41
N LEU A 114 -8.48 16.46 0.07
CA LEU A 114 -9.64 16.58 -0.82
C LEU A 114 -10.51 15.32 -0.80
N LEU A 115 -9.90 14.14 -0.81
CA LEU A 115 -10.62 12.87 -0.72
C LEU A 115 -11.23 12.64 0.67
N GLY A 116 -10.72 13.28 1.71
CA GLY A 116 -11.31 13.26 3.06
C GLY A 116 -12.68 13.93 3.17
N PHE A 117 -13.17 14.60 2.11
CA PHE A 117 -14.55 15.09 2.01
C PHE A 117 -15.51 14.05 1.39
N VAL A 118 -14.98 12.98 0.84
CA VAL A 118 -15.81 11.93 0.23
C VAL A 118 -16.43 11.10 1.36
N ASP A 119 -17.74 11.13 1.44
CA ASP A 119 -18.51 10.42 2.46
C ASP A 119 -18.52 8.91 2.19
N ASN A 120 -17.60 8.21 2.84
CA ASN A 120 -17.51 6.75 2.79
C ASN A 120 -16.85 6.20 4.07
N ASN A 121 -16.93 4.89 4.25
CA ASN A 121 -16.29 4.19 5.37
C ASN A 121 -14.79 3.88 5.14
N ILE A 122 -14.18 4.44 4.08
CA ILE A 122 -12.80 4.17 3.70
C ILE A 122 -11.90 5.29 4.22
N ILE A 123 -11.01 4.96 5.15
CA ILE A 123 -10.03 5.93 5.68
C ILE A 123 -8.95 6.18 4.61
N VAL A 124 -8.84 7.43 4.16
CA VAL A 124 -7.95 7.83 3.07
C VAL A 124 -6.50 7.92 3.54
N ILE A 125 -5.64 7.05 3.03
CA ILE A 125 -4.23 6.95 3.41
C ILE A 125 -3.34 8.09 2.86
N LEU A 126 -3.75 8.79 1.78
CA LEU A 126 -2.84 9.63 0.98
C LEU A 126 -2.21 10.78 1.76
N ALA A 127 -2.92 11.39 2.72
CA ALA A 127 -2.36 12.46 3.55
C ALA A 127 -1.19 11.94 4.42
N TYR A 128 -1.38 10.84 5.10
CA TYR A 128 -0.36 10.17 5.92
C TYR A 128 0.84 9.73 5.08
N TYR A 129 0.55 9.12 3.94
CA TYR A 129 1.56 8.64 3.00
C TYR A 129 2.37 9.79 2.39
N GLY A 130 1.73 10.92 2.07
CA GLY A 130 2.39 12.13 1.59
C GLY A 130 3.38 12.69 2.61
N VAL A 131 3.01 12.73 3.89
CA VAL A 131 3.92 13.11 4.99
C VAL A 131 5.09 12.13 5.09
N ALA A 132 4.83 10.83 5.06
CA ALA A 132 5.90 9.83 5.08
C ALA A 132 6.87 9.99 3.90
N MET A 133 6.39 10.36 2.69
CA MET A 133 7.24 10.68 1.55
C MET A 133 8.12 11.91 1.79
N ILE A 134 7.60 12.95 2.43
CA ILE A 134 8.39 14.15 2.79
C ILE A 134 9.49 13.77 3.79
N LEU A 135 9.16 12.95 4.80
CA LEU A 135 10.12 12.49 5.81
C LEU A 135 11.27 11.66 5.22
N VAL A 136 11.00 10.84 4.20
CA VAL A 136 12.06 10.03 3.55
C VAL A 136 12.83 10.80 2.46
N ALA A 137 12.36 11.96 2.01
CA ALA A 137 13.01 12.73 0.94
C ALA A 137 14.50 13.04 1.25
N PRO A 138 14.90 13.49 2.45
CA PRO A 138 16.32 13.72 2.77
C PRO A 138 17.16 12.45 2.79
N LEU A 139 16.53 11.27 2.93
CA LEU A 139 17.21 9.99 3.08
C LEU A 139 17.53 9.30 1.73
N ILE A 140 17.10 9.85 0.60
CA ILE A 140 17.25 9.19 -0.72
C ILE A 140 18.70 8.93 -1.11
N LYS A 141 19.68 9.70 -0.60
CA LYS A 141 21.12 9.51 -0.81
C LYS A 141 21.79 8.76 0.36
N ALA A 142 21.10 8.53 1.46
CA ALA A 142 21.66 7.82 2.61
C ALA A 142 22.16 6.43 2.22
N LYS A 143 23.20 5.92 2.87
CA LYS A 143 23.72 4.57 2.64
C LYS A 143 22.67 3.52 3.00
N SER A 144 22.69 2.36 2.32
CA SER A 144 21.65 1.32 2.56
C SER A 144 21.61 0.81 3.98
N TRP A 145 22.76 0.74 4.68
CA TRP A 145 22.79 0.36 6.09
C TRP A 145 22.07 1.38 6.98
N VAL A 146 22.15 2.69 6.67
CA VAL A 146 21.42 3.75 7.41
C VAL A 146 19.91 3.55 7.24
N LEU A 147 19.44 3.30 6.00
CA LEU A 147 18.03 3.03 5.75
C LEU A 147 17.56 1.77 6.49
N ALA A 148 18.38 0.72 6.48
CA ALA A 148 18.07 -0.54 7.16
C ALA A 148 18.02 -0.36 8.69
N SER A 149 18.99 0.34 9.28
CA SER A 149 19.01 0.63 10.71
C SER A 149 17.84 1.48 11.15
N LEU A 150 17.50 2.52 10.38
CA LEU A 150 16.34 3.38 10.68
C LEU A 150 15.02 2.60 10.55
N ALA A 151 14.87 1.78 9.51
CA ALA A 151 13.70 0.91 9.35
C ALA A 151 13.58 -0.08 10.52
N ALA A 152 14.70 -0.66 10.97
CA ALA A 152 14.73 -1.58 12.12
C ALA A 152 14.35 -0.86 13.43
N VAL A 153 14.94 0.31 13.71
CA VAL A 153 14.63 1.09 14.93
C VAL A 153 13.14 1.48 14.96
N LEU A 154 12.62 2.01 13.85
CA LEU A 154 11.20 2.38 13.77
C LEU A 154 10.29 1.14 13.84
N GLY A 155 10.62 0.08 13.12
CA GLY A 155 9.80 -1.13 13.09
C GLY A 155 9.77 -1.90 14.41
N LEU A 156 10.87 -1.88 15.18
CA LEU A 156 10.95 -2.56 16.48
C LEU A 156 10.42 -1.71 17.64
N GLY A 157 10.53 -0.37 17.55
CA GLY A 157 10.26 0.50 18.70
C GLY A 157 8.98 1.32 18.58
N PHE A 158 8.58 1.73 17.35
CA PHE A 158 7.50 2.70 17.21
C PHE A 158 6.14 2.15 17.61
N GLY A 159 5.81 0.88 17.35
CA GLY A 159 4.54 0.27 17.75
C GLY A 159 4.33 0.34 19.28
N TRP A 160 5.38 0.03 20.04
CA TRP A 160 5.34 0.14 21.51
C TRP A 160 5.22 1.59 21.97
N LEU A 161 6.01 2.51 21.41
CA LEU A 161 5.95 3.93 21.71
C LEU A 161 4.56 4.51 21.39
N ASN A 162 3.99 4.16 20.24
CA ASN A 162 2.69 4.63 19.78
C ASN A 162 1.58 4.27 20.78
N ILE A 163 1.45 2.99 21.14
CA ILE A 163 0.39 2.57 22.08
C ILE A 163 0.60 3.18 23.48
N THR A 164 1.84 3.36 23.91
CA THR A 164 2.15 4.01 25.20
C THR A 164 1.72 5.49 25.17
N LEU A 165 2.04 6.21 24.10
CA LEU A 165 1.62 7.61 23.91
C LEU A 165 0.09 7.75 23.85
N ARG A 166 -0.59 6.87 23.10
CA ARG A 166 -2.08 6.90 23.02
C ARG A 166 -2.73 6.70 24.39
N ARG A 167 -2.19 5.78 25.18
CA ARG A 167 -2.68 5.56 26.55
C ARG A 167 -2.46 6.78 27.45
N SER A 168 -1.29 7.42 27.38
CA SER A 168 -1.01 8.61 28.17
C SER A 168 -1.83 9.83 27.75
N LEU A 169 -2.29 9.87 26.50
CA LEU A 169 -3.17 10.90 25.96
C LEU A 169 -4.66 10.54 26.09
N GLU A 170 -4.97 9.34 26.58
CA GLU A 170 -6.34 8.78 26.64
C GLU A 170 -7.06 8.78 25.27
N VAL A 171 -6.30 8.57 24.18
CA VAL A 171 -6.82 8.61 22.82
C VAL A 171 -6.71 7.23 22.18
N HIS A 172 -7.83 6.73 21.64
CA HIS A 172 -7.83 5.48 20.86
C HIS A 172 -7.42 5.73 19.41
N MET A 173 -8.13 6.60 18.69
CA MET A 173 -7.84 7.03 17.31
C MET A 173 -8.36 8.45 17.10
N GLU A 174 -7.57 9.27 16.40
CA GLU A 174 -7.97 10.62 16.01
C GLU A 174 -8.07 10.73 14.49
N GLY A 175 -8.96 11.58 14.01
CA GLY A 175 -9.05 11.98 12.61
C GLY A 175 -9.23 10.83 11.63
N PRO A 176 -10.33 10.07 11.68
CA PRO A 176 -10.57 9.02 10.68
C PRO A 176 -10.51 9.57 9.25
N HIS A 177 -10.95 10.81 9.07
CA HIS A 177 -10.88 11.52 7.78
C HIS A 177 -10.11 12.83 7.93
N ILE A 178 -8.88 12.89 7.43
CA ILE A 178 -8.11 14.13 7.36
C ILE A 178 -8.67 15.00 6.24
N ASN A 179 -9.44 16.01 6.61
CA ASN A 179 -10.01 17.02 5.70
C ASN A 179 -9.82 18.43 6.27
N VAL A 180 -10.21 19.46 5.50
CA VAL A 180 -10.03 20.86 5.92
C VAL A 180 -10.79 21.17 7.21
N GLY A 181 -11.98 20.59 7.40
CA GLY A 181 -12.78 20.75 8.60
C GLY A 181 -12.03 20.30 9.85
N PHE A 182 -11.47 19.08 9.83
CA PHE A 182 -10.68 18.56 10.96
C PHE A 182 -9.39 19.36 11.17
N ILE A 183 -8.69 19.74 10.08
CA ILE A 183 -7.46 20.58 10.16
C ILE A 183 -7.73 21.92 10.84
N THR A 184 -8.87 22.56 10.56
CA THR A 184 -9.19 23.89 11.09
C THR A 184 -9.80 23.84 12.50
N SER A 185 -10.57 22.79 12.82
CA SER A 185 -11.19 22.64 14.15
C SER A 185 -10.22 22.12 15.21
N ASP A 186 -9.32 21.21 14.85
CA ASP A 186 -8.29 20.67 15.74
C ASP A 186 -6.95 20.48 15.01
N PRO A 187 -6.16 21.56 14.84
CA PRO A 187 -4.85 21.47 14.19
C PRO A 187 -3.86 20.56 14.92
N LEU A 188 -3.88 20.55 16.26
CA LEU A 188 -2.99 19.72 17.07
C LEU A 188 -3.38 18.25 17.00
N GLY A 189 -4.68 17.93 17.11
CA GLY A 189 -5.20 16.59 16.87
C GLY A 189 -4.90 16.10 15.45
N THR A 190 -4.97 17.00 14.45
CA THR A 190 -4.57 16.65 13.08
C THR A 190 -3.09 16.24 13.00
N LEU A 191 -2.19 16.99 13.63
CA LEU A 191 -0.77 16.63 13.68
C LEU A 191 -0.56 15.29 14.41
N ARG A 192 -1.19 15.12 15.57
CA ARG A 192 -1.13 13.84 16.31
C ARG A 192 -1.67 12.69 15.46
N ALA A 193 -2.83 12.87 14.80
CA ALA A 193 -3.40 11.87 13.91
C ALA A 193 -2.42 11.47 12.81
N ILE A 194 -1.83 12.44 12.10
CA ILE A 194 -0.92 12.16 11.00
C ILE A 194 0.33 11.42 11.46
N PHE A 195 0.91 11.76 12.60
CA PHE A 195 2.18 11.20 13.03
C PHE A 195 2.03 9.96 13.92
N VAL A 196 0.99 9.89 14.79
CA VAL A 196 0.90 8.92 15.89
C VAL A 196 -0.49 8.30 16.02
N THR A 197 -1.55 9.10 16.20
CA THR A 197 -2.84 8.63 16.72
C THR A 197 -3.87 8.26 15.65
N GLY A 198 -3.61 8.53 14.38
CA GLY A 198 -4.51 8.13 13.29
C GLY A 198 -4.36 6.67 12.88
N GLU A 199 -5.20 6.23 11.93
CA GLU A 199 -5.19 4.87 11.38
C GLU A 199 -3.87 4.51 10.67
N TYR A 200 -3.24 5.49 10.03
CA TYR A 200 -2.03 5.27 9.22
C TYR A 200 -0.86 6.15 9.66
N PRO A 201 -0.34 6.02 10.90
CA PRO A 201 0.70 6.93 11.41
C PRO A 201 1.87 7.03 10.44
N ALA A 202 2.20 8.25 9.99
CA ALA A 202 3.24 8.48 8.98
C ALA A 202 4.60 7.87 9.38
N ILE A 203 4.91 7.80 10.68
CA ILE A 203 6.15 7.19 11.18
C ILE A 203 6.18 5.69 10.88
N THR A 204 5.08 4.95 11.07
CA THR A 204 4.95 3.55 10.66
C THR A 204 5.15 3.41 9.14
N TRP A 205 4.59 4.32 8.36
CA TRP A 205 4.67 4.28 6.89
C TRP A 205 6.05 4.62 6.35
N VAL A 206 6.85 5.41 7.08
CA VAL A 206 8.28 5.60 6.79
C VAL A 206 9.01 4.25 6.76
N THR A 207 8.71 3.32 7.67
CA THR A 207 9.33 1.98 7.69
C THR A 207 9.10 1.24 6.38
N TYR A 208 7.86 1.21 5.87
CA TYR A 208 7.54 0.57 4.59
C TYR A 208 8.28 1.24 3.41
N LEU A 209 8.33 2.58 3.39
CA LEU A 209 9.04 3.32 2.35
C LEU A 209 10.54 3.03 2.37
N LEU A 210 11.16 2.98 3.55
CA LEU A 210 12.60 2.67 3.70
C LEU A 210 12.92 1.27 3.20
N VAL A 211 12.12 0.27 3.58
CA VAL A 211 12.27 -1.10 3.08
C VAL A 211 12.05 -1.16 1.56
N GLY A 212 11.05 -0.45 1.04
CA GLY A 212 10.83 -0.31 -0.39
C GLY A 212 12.02 0.29 -1.13
N MET A 213 12.65 1.32 -0.55
CA MET A 213 13.90 1.89 -1.11
C MET A 213 15.04 0.88 -1.12
N LEU A 214 15.18 0.04 -0.10
CA LEU A 214 16.18 -1.03 -0.05
C LEU A 214 15.92 -2.08 -1.14
N ILE A 215 14.67 -2.53 -1.30
CA ILE A 215 14.26 -3.45 -2.38
C ILE A 215 14.54 -2.82 -3.75
N GLY A 216 14.15 -1.57 -3.96
CA GLY A 216 14.40 -0.85 -5.22
C GLY A 216 15.89 -0.74 -5.58
N ARG A 217 16.75 -0.49 -4.58
CA ARG A 217 18.21 -0.49 -4.75
C ARG A 217 18.75 -1.88 -5.06
N ALA A 218 18.26 -2.92 -4.38
CA ALA A 218 18.65 -4.30 -4.64
C ALA A 218 18.31 -4.72 -6.07
N LEU A 219 17.09 -4.45 -6.55
CA LEU A 219 16.65 -4.76 -7.91
C LEU A 219 17.47 -4.00 -8.97
N THR A 220 17.67 -2.69 -8.77
CA THR A 220 18.48 -1.87 -9.71
C THR A 220 19.91 -2.33 -9.78
N SER A 221 20.54 -2.63 -8.66
CA SER A 221 21.91 -3.14 -8.58
C SER A 221 22.02 -4.54 -9.19
N ALA A 222 21.04 -5.42 -8.92
CA ALA A 222 20.98 -6.76 -9.50
C ALA A 222 20.84 -6.72 -11.03
N THR A 223 20.00 -5.82 -11.56
CA THR A 223 19.86 -5.62 -13.01
C THR A 223 21.19 -5.20 -13.64
N ALA A 224 21.92 -4.29 -13.01
CA ALA A 224 23.22 -3.84 -13.51
C ALA A 224 24.29 -4.95 -13.55
N ARG A 225 24.15 -5.95 -12.66
CA ARG A 225 25.08 -7.11 -12.58
C ARG A 225 24.57 -8.36 -13.31
N GLY A 226 23.44 -8.31 -14.02
CA GLY A 226 22.85 -9.50 -14.67
C GLY A 226 22.34 -10.55 -13.68
N ALA A 227 22.04 -10.17 -12.42
CA ALA A 227 21.65 -11.06 -11.35
C ALA A 227 20.18 -10.88 -10.91
N LEU A 228 19.35 -10.25 -11.76
CA LEU A 228 17.97 -9.88 -11.40
C LEU A 228 17.14 -11.10 -10.99
N GLY A 229 17.14 -12.17 -11.79
CA GLY A 229 16.36 -13.38 -11.49
C GLY A 229 16.74 -14.02 -10.15
N ARG A 230 18.03 -14.13 -9.85
CA ARG A 230 18.50 -14.66 -8.54
C ARG A 230 18.09 -13.76 -7.36
N THR A 231 18.18 -12.44 -7.52
CA THR A 231 17.80 -11.51 -6.47
C THR A 231 16.30 -11.53 -6.24
N ALA A 232 15.50 -11.55 -7.31
CA ALA A 232 14.05 -11.65 -7.23
C ALA A 232 13.58 -12.97 -6.59
N ALA A 233 14.19 -14.09 -6.96
CA ALA A 233 13.91 -15.39 -6.32
C ALA A 233 14.26 -15.39 -4.82
N LYS A 234 15.41 -14.81 -4.43
CA LYS A 234 15.76 -14.67 -3.00
C LYS A 234 14.76 -13.82 -2.23
N LEU A 235 14.31 -12.69 -2.80
CA LEU A 235 13.27 -11.85 -2.20
C LEU A 235 11.97 -12.64 -2.01
N ALA A 236 11.55 -13.42 -3.01
CA ALA A 236 10.34 -14.23 -2.93
C ALA A 236 10.46 -15.32 -1.87
N VAL A 237 11.54 -16.09 -1.85
CA VAL A 237 11.73 -17.21 -0.92
C VAL A 237 11.86 -16.71 0.52
N ILE A 238 12.72 -15.71 0.77
CA ILE A 238 12.90 -15.15 2.12
C ILE A 238 11.61 -14.46 2.58
N GLY A 239 10.96 -13.68 1.71
CA GLY A 239 9.67 -13.06 2.00
C GLY A 239 8.61 -14.10 2.35
N GLY A 240 8.49 -15.17 1.55
CA GLY A 240 7.56 -16.26 1.81
C GLY A 240 7.83 -16.97 3.15
N ALA A 241 9.07 -17.29 3.44
CA ALA A 241 9.44 -17.95 4.69
C ALA A 241 9.12 -17.07 5.92
N VAL A 242 9.52 -15.78 5.89
CA VAL A 242 9.24 -14.84 6.99
C VAL A 242 7.74 -14.61 7.15
N PHE A 243 6.98 -14.49 6.05
CA PHE A 243 5.52 -14.37 6.08
C PHE A 243 4.87 -15.57 6.80
N VAL A 244 5.23 -16.80 6.40
CA VAL A 244 4.67 -18.02 7.00
C VAL A 244 5.01 -18.10 8.49
N VAL A 245 6.27 -17.87 8.86
CA VAL A 245 6.69 -17.88 10.27
C VAL A 245 5.94 -16.83 11.08
N SER A 246 5.86 -15.59 10.58
CA SER A 246 5.12 -14.51 11.25
C SER A 246 3.65 -14.86 11.47
N GLN A 247 3.00 -15.46 10.46
CA GLN A 247 1.60 -15.87 10.55
C GLN A 247 1.40 -17.01 11.56
N LEU A 248 2.26 -18.02 11.53
CA LEU A 248 2.18 -19.16 12.47
C LEU A 248 2.40 -18.71 13.92
N VAL A 249 3.41 -17.87 14.17
CA VAL A 249 3.68 -17.33 15.52
C VAL A 249 2.50 -16.48 16.00
N SER A 250 2.00 -15.57 15.16
CA SER A 250 0.85 -14.73 15.51
C SER A 250 -0.41 -15.57 15.81
N ASN A 251 -0.72 -16.56 14.97
CA ASN A 251 -1.88 -17.43 15.18
C ASN A 251 -1.77 -18.26 16.46
N TRP A 252 -0.57 -18.75 16.77
CA TRP A 252 -0.32 -19.47 18.01
C TRP A 252 -0.53 -18.57 19.23
N LEU A 253 0.00 -17.32 19.20
CA LEU A 253 -0.18 -16.33 20.26
C LEU A 253 -1.63 -15.89 20.42
N LEU A 254 -2.39 -15.74 19.32
CA LEU A 254 -3.81 -15.43 19.35
C LEU A 254 -4.61 -16.49 20.12
N GLY A 255 -4.20 -17.76 20.11
CA GLY A 255 -4.78 -18.83 20.92
C GLY A 255 -4.42 -18.76 22.40
N LYS A 256 -3.50 -17.88 22.80
CA LYS A 256 -2.93 -17.78 24.14
C LYS A 256 -3.12 -16.43 24.82
N LEU A 257 -4.03 -15.57 24.32
CA LEU A 257 -4.18 -14.20 24.79
C LEU A 257 -4.54 -14.10 26.28
N ILE A 258 -5.36 -15.03 26.77
CA ILE A 258 -5.76 -15.09 28.19
C ILE A 258 -4.62 -15.65 29.03
N ASP A 259 -3.96 -16.72 28.57
CA ASP A 259 -2.84 -17.37 29.28
C ASP A 259 -1.68 -16.37 29.50
N PHE A 260 -1.48 -15.43 28.59
CA PHE A 260 -0.43 -14.40 28.68
C PHE A 260 -0.92 -13.06 29.30
N GLY A 261 -2.15 -13.00 29.82
CA GLY A 261 -2.70 -11.80 30.47
C GLY A 261 -2.87 -10.60 29.53
N VAL A 262 -3.01 -10.83 28.22
CA VAL A 262 -3.30 -9.76 27.25
C VAL A 262 -4.76 -9.34 27.32
N ILE A 263 -5.62 -10.29 27.65
CA ILE A 263 -7.06 -10.12 27.89
C ILE A 263 -7.38 -10.66 29.27
N GLU A 264 -7.99 -9.82 30.10
CA GLU A 264 -8.52 -10.24 31.41
C GLU A 264 -9.97 -10.64 31.24
N PRO A 265 -10.35 -11.88 31.65
CA PRO A 265 -11.75 -12.27 31.71
C PRO A 265 -12.45 -11.38 32.75
N GLN A 266 -13.37 -10.53 32.30
CA GLN A 266 -14.16 -9.74 33.26
C GLN A 266 -15.12 -10.67 33.99
N ALA A 267 -15.05 -10.70 35.32
CA ALA A 267 -15.86 -11.55 36.19
C ALA A 267 -17.37 -11.30 36.07
N SER A 268 -17.79 -10.22 35.44
CA SER A 268 -19.19 -9.83 35.20
C SER A 268 -19.79 -10.41 33.91
N GLN A 269 -18.99 -11.05 33.03
CA GLN A 269 -19.50 -11.62 31.80
C GLN A 269 -19.79 -13.11 31.99
N GLN A 270 -21.04 -13.50 31.72
CA GLN A 270 -21.49 -14.91 31.72
C GLN A 270 -20.93 -15.73 30.53
N MET A 271 -19.83 -15.26 29.90
CA MET A 271 -19.22 -15.89 28.79
C MET A 271 -18.14 -16.89 29.23
N SER A 272 -18.09 -18.02 28.57
CA SER A 272 -17.04 -19.00 28.78
C SER A 272 -15.68 -18.47 28.30
N HIS A 273 -14.58 -19.05 28.80
CA HIS A 273 -13.21 -18.74 28.38
C HIS A 273 -13.04 -18.80 26.84
N THR A 274 -13.66 -19.78 26.20
CA THR A 274 -13.61 -19.96 24.74
C THR A 274 -14.34 -18.84 23.99
N GLU A 275 -15.49 -18.42 24.47
CA GLU A 275 -16.28 -17.33 23.87
C GLU A 275 -15.55 -15.99 23.98
N ILE A 276 -14.95 -15.69 25.13
CA ILE A 276 -14.13 -14.48 25.34
C ILE A 276 -12.94 -14.48 24.35
N LEU A 277 -12.24 -15.59 24.23
CA LEU A 277 -11.10 -15.73 23.34
C LEU A 277 -11.52 -15.56 21.86
N GLN A 278 -12.62 -16.18 21.43
CA GLN A 278 -13.15 -16.07 20.07
C GLN A 278 -13.59 -14.64 19.74
N ALA A 279 -14.29 -13.98 20.66
CA ALA A 279 -14.71 -12.58 20.48
C ALA A 279 -13.50 -11.64 20.33
N ALA A 280 -12.49 -11.81 21.17
CA ALA A 280 -11.25 -11.04 21.09
C ALA A 280 -10.47 -11.29 19.80
N GLN A 281 -10.35 -12.55 19.38
CA GLN A 281 -9.70 -12.90 18.11
C GLN A 281 -10.44 -12.27 16.92
N THR A 282 -11.76 -12.34 16.92
CA THR A 282 -12.61 -11.75 15.89
C THR A 282 -12.40 -10.25 15.83
N GLN A 283 -12.45 -9.56 16.97
CA GLN A 283 -12.22 -8.12 17.03
C GLN A 283 -10.81 -7.74 16.51
N LEU A 284 -9.77 -8.40 16.99
CA LEU A 284 -8.39 -8.10 16.59
C LEU A 284 -8.13 -8.33 15.11
N LEU A 285 -8.73 -9.36 14.49
CA LEU A 285 -8.50 -9.71 13.11
C LEU A 285 -9.40 -8.94 12.13
N GLN A 286 -10.62 -8.60 12.52
CA GLN A 286 -11.59 -7.92 11.65
C GLN A 286 -11.54 -6.39 11.80
N VAL A 287 -11.51 -5.87 13.02
CA VAL A 287 -11.46 -4.42 13.27
C VAL A 287 -10.03 -3.88 13.08
N GLY A 288 -9.02 -4.70 13.41
CA GLY A 288 -7.61 -4.29 13.32
C GLY A 288 -7.15 -3.43 14.49
N GLY A 289 -5.96 -2.83 14.33
CA GLY A 289 -5.28 -2.10 15.39
C GLY A 289 -5.48 -0.58 15.37
N SER A 290 -6.24 -0.03 14.42
CA SER A 290 -6.46 1.42 14.27
C SER A 290 -5.16 2.25 14.36
N GLY A 291 -4.08 1.75 13.77
CA GLY A 291 -2.76 2.41 13.73
C GLY A 291 -1.85 2.13 14.92
N ALA A 292 -2.28 1.34 15.92
CA ALA A 292 -1.45 0.97 17.07
C ALA A 292 -1.68 -0.48 17.51
N PRO A 293 -0.71 -1.14 18.17
CA PRO A 293 -0.90 -2.43 18.80
C PRO A 293 -2.03 -2.38 19.88
N PRO A 294 -2.70 -3.51 20.15
CA PRO A 294 -3.81 -3.54 21.11
C PRO A 294 -3.44 -3.10 22.54
N SER A 295 -2.21 -3.39 22.95
CA SER A 295 -1.71 -3.03 24.28
C SER A 295 -0.20 -2.84 24.28
N PRO A 296 0.40 -2.20 25.34
CA PRO A 296 1.85 -2.12 25.50
C PRO A 296 2.50 -3.45 25.85
N HIS A 297 1.72 -4.49 26.14
CA HIS A 297 2.26 -5.80 26.47
C HIS A 297 3.10 -6.36 25.31
N ILE A 298 4.22 -7.02 25.64
CA ILE A 298 5.15 -7.53 24.61
C ILE A 298 4.48 -8.53 23.65
N VAL A 299 3.55 -9.34 24.14
CA VAL A 299 2.81 -10.28 23.28
C VAL A 299 2.00 -9.53 22.22
N SER A 300 1.43 -8.36 22.54
CA SER A 300 0.73 -7.52 21.55
C SER A 300 1.62 -7.05 20.40
N GLN A 301 2.94 -6.88 20.64
CA GLN A 301 3.90 -6.57 19.58
C GLN A 301 4.19 -7.78 18.67
N LEU A 302 3.93 -9.00 19.15
CA LEU A 302 4.14 -10.25 18.44
C LEU A 302 2.84 -10.76 17.77
N LEU A 303 1.75 -10.00 17.81
CA LEU A 303 0.51 -10.26 17.08
C LEU A 303 0.53 -9.52 15.75
N ALA A 304 0.19 -10.24 14.68
CA ALA A 304 0.03 -9.66 13.34
C ALA A 304 -1.37 -9.04 13.15
N VAL A 305 -1.78 -8.19 14.10
CA VAL A 305 -3.05 -7.47 14.02
C VAL A 305 -2.97 -6.46 12.86
N PRO A 306 -3.93 -6.46 11.93
CA PRO A 306 -3.91 -5.55 10.79
C PRO A 306 -3.85 -4.08 11.21
N HIS A 307 -3.08 -3.28 10.48
CA HIS A 307 -2.91 -1.84 10.72
C HIS A 307 -2.39 -1.46 12.13
N SER A 308 -1.88 -2.41 12.91
CA SER A 308 -1.36 -2.11 14.25
C SER A 308 0.03 -1.46 14.24
N GLY A 309 0.81 -1.67 13.18
CA GLY A 309 2.22 -1.28 13.19
C GLY A 309 3.05 -2.01 14.25
N SER A 310 2.55 -3.14 14.79
CA SER A 310 3.30 -4.03 15.68
C SER A 310 4.48 -4.64 14.94
N ILE A 311 5.47 -5.15 15.68
CA ILE A 311 6.64 -5.83 15.10
C ILE A 311 6.21 -6.95 14.15
N MET A 312 5.23 -7.76 14.56
CA MET A 312 4.77 -8.90 13.78
C MET A 312 3.92 -8.49 12.58
N ASP A 313 3.08 -7.44 12.70
CA ASP A 313 2.33 -6.89 11.57
C ASP A 313 3.27 -6.34 10.49
N LEU A 314 4.28 -5.56 10.89
CA LEU A 314 5.31 -5.06 9.97
C LEU A 314 6.12 -6.21 9.34
N ALA A 315 6.55 -7.18 10.14
CA ALA A 315 7.30 -8.33 9.62
C ALA A 315 6.48 -9.11 8.59
N ARG A 316 5.23 -9.44 8.90
CA ARG A 316 4.28 -10.14 8.02
C ARG A 316 4.03 -9.40 6.72
N THR A 317 3.68 -8.12 6.81
CA THR A 317 3.27 -7.33 5.64
C THR A 317 4.44 -6.92 4.74
N ILE A 318 5.61 -6.62 5.31
CA ILE A 318 6.85 -6.41 4.57
C ILE A 318 7.29 -7.70 3.88
N ALA A 319 7.23 -8.83 4.57
CA ALA A 319 7.60 -10.14 4.02
C ALA A 319 6.69 -10.55 2.86
N LEU A 320 5.36 -10.37 3.00
CA LEU A 320 4.41 -10.61 1.91
C LEU A 320 4.66 -9.65 0.74
N SER A 321 4.99 -8.39 1.00
CA SER A 321 5.36 -7.43 -0.05
C SER A 321 6.63 -7.88 -0.81
N ALA A 322 7.64 -8.36 -0.10
CA ALA A 322 8.87 -8.89 -0.70
C ALA A 322 8.59 -10.17 -1.51
N LEU A 323 7.73 -11.06 -1.02
CA LEU A 323 7.27 -12.25 -1.75
C LEU A 323 6.60 -11.86 -3.06
N VAL A 324 5.58 -10.98 -3.02
CA VAL A 324 4.81 -10.58 -4.21
C VAL A 324 5.71 -9.86 -5.23
N ILE A 325 6.51 -8.89 -4.79
CA ILE A 325 7.45 -8.16 -5.66
C ILE A 325 8.49 -9.12 -6.24
N GLY A 326 9.10 -9.95 -5.40
CA GLY A 326 10.12 -10.91 -5.81
C GLY A 326 9.58 -11.91 -6.83
N LEU A 327 8.42 -12.51 -6.57
CA LEU A 327 7.79 -13.49 -7.43
C LEU A 327 7.43 -12.88 -8.80
N LEU A 328 6.77 -11.72 -8.82
CA LEU A 328 6.35 -11.09 -10.08
C LEU A 328 7.53 -10.58 -10.91
N VAL A 329 8.58 -10.02 -10.27
CA VAL A 329 9.81 -9.64 -10.97
C VAL A 329 10.53 -10.88 -11.50
N TRP A 330 10.55 -11.98 -10.75
CA TRP A 330 11.13 -13.24 -11.21
C TRP A 330 10.37 -13.83 -12.39
N LEU A 331 9.04 -13.84 -12.36
CA LEU A 331 8.20 -14.37 -13.44
C LEU A 331 8.29 -13.52 -14.72
N CYS A 332 8.25 -12.19 -14.58
CA CYS A 332 8.06 -11.30 -15.71
C CYS A 332 9.35 -10.64 -16.22
N ASP A 333 10.40 -10.56 -15.41
CA ASP A 333 11.56 -9.73 -15.71
C ASP A 333 12.92 -10.47 -15.66
N ARG A 334 12.95 -11.76 -15.24
CA ARG A 334 14.21 -12.53 -15.08
C ARG A 334 14.98 -12.72 -16.38
N GLU A 335 14.26 -12.93 -17.47
CA GLU A 335 14.79 -13.13 -18.80
C GLU A 335 14.48 -11.91 -19.65
N ARG A 336 15.14 -10.79 -19.39
CA ARG A 336 15.00 -9.66 -20.31
C ARG A 336 15.85 -9.93 -21.54
N PRO A 337 15.27 -10.10 -22.75
CA PRO A 337 16.03 -10.00 -23.97
C PRO A 337 16.64 -8.59 -24.02
N GLN A 338 17.95 -8.50 -24.14
CA GLN A 338 18.54 -7.32 -24.74
C GLN A 338 17.76 -7.12 -26.04
N ALA A 339 17.16 -5.93 -26.21
CA ALA A 339 16.20 -5.62 -27.25
C ALA A 339 16.67 -6.14 -28.64
N SER A 340 16.32 -7.36 -28.96
CA SER A 340 16.26 -7.83 -30.33
C SER A 340 14.95 -7.30 -30.87
N ALA A 341 15.04 -6.50 -31.92
CA ALA A 341 13.90 -6.05 -32.70
C ALA A 341 13.15 -7.30 -33.20
N SER A 342 12.21 -7.80 -32.41
CA SER A 342 11.32 -8.87 -32.81
C SER A 342 10.33 -8.26 -33.81
N VAL A 343 10.30 -8.83 -35.00
CA VAL A 343 9.27 -8.69 -36.00
C VAL A 343 7.91 -8.59 -35.35
N ALA A 344 7.17 -7.54 -35.65
CA ALA A 344 5.85 -7.24 -35.07
C ALA A 344 4.81 -8.29 -35.53
N THR A 345 4.76 -9.41 -34.86
CA THR A 345 3.59 -10.26 -34.86
C THR A 345 2.55 -9.62 -33.95
N SER A 346 1.30 -9.53 -34.39
CA SER A 346 0.20 -8.98 -33.58
C SER A 346 0.15 -9.74 -32.25
N PRO A 347 0.15 -9.04 -31.08
CA PRO A 347 0.18 -9.72 -29.79
C PRO A 347 -1.06 -10.59 -29.60
N GLY A 348 -0.87 -11.85 -29.20
CA GLY A 348 -1.97 -12.75 -28.86
C GLY A 348 -2.83 -12.19 -27.71
N LEU A 349 -4.01 -12.77 -27.50
CA LEU A 349 -4.98 -12.32 -26.48
C LEU A 349 -4.35 -12.19 -25.08
N GLY A 350 -3.56 -13.18 -24.66
CA GLY A 350 -2.89 -13.15 -23.35
C GLY A 350 -1.93 -11.96 -23.17
N ALA A 351 -1.17 -11.62 -24.23
CA ALA A 351 -0.28 -10.46 -24.19
C ALA A 351 -1.05 -9.12 -24.11
N ARG A 352 -2.21 -9.04 -24.76
CA ARG A 352 -3.11 -7.86 -24.68
C ARG A 352 -3.70 -7.72 -23.28
N LEU A 353 -4.18 -8.81 -22.69
CA LEU A 353 -4.71 -8.81 -21.32
C LEU A 353 -3.62 -8.42 -20.31
N LEU A 354 -2.42 -8.96 -20.44
CA LEU A 354 -1.29 -8.59 -19.60
C LEU A 354 -0.95 -7.09 -19.74
N ASP A 355 -1.00 -6.53 -20.95
CA ASP A 355 -0.73 -5.10 -21.17
C ASP A 355 -1.81 -4.21 -20.56
N ILE A 356 -3.09 -4.63 -20.55
CA ILE A 356 -4.20 -3.94 -19.87
C ILE A 356 -3.94 -3.89 -18.36
N VAL A 357 -3.70 -5.05 -17.72
CA VAL A 357 -3.43 -5.14 -16.28
C VAL A 357 -2.19 -4.34 -15.91
N ARG A 358 -1.14 -4.43 -16.71
CA ARG A 358 0.09 -3.65 -16.54
C ARG A 358 -0.15 -2.14 -16.66
N ALA A 359 -0.99 -1.71 -17.62
CA ALA A 359 -1.33 -0.29 -17.82
C ALA A 359 -2.16 0.24 -16.63
N ALA A 360 -3.09 -0.56 -16.11
CA ALA A 360 -3.82 -0.27 -14.87
C ALA A 360 -2.85 -0.12 -13.68
N GLY A 361 -1.97 -1.09 -13.45
CA GLY A 361 -0.97 -1.03 -12.37
C GLY A 361 0.04 0.12 -12.51
N ALA A 362 0.20 0.68 -13.72
CA ALA A 362 1.02 1.86 -13.97
C ALA A 362 0.33 3.20 -13.67
N ALA A 363 -0.98 3.17 -13.36
CA ALA A 363 -1.81 4.34 -13.04
C ALA A 363 -2.43 4.23 -11.62
N PRO A 364 -1.63 3.91 -10.57
CA PRO A 364 -2.15 3.57 -9.26
C PRO A 364 -2.88 4.74 -8.59
N LEU A 365 -2.42 5.97 -8.76
CA LEU A 365 -3.04 7.16 -8.16
C LEU A 365 -4.42 7.46 -8.80
N THR A 366 -4.50 7.37 -10.14
CA THR A 366 -5.75 7.54 -10.86
C THR A 366 -6.78 6.50 -10.41
N ILE A 367 -6.40 5.22 -10.36
CA ILE A 367 -7.31 4.13 -10.00
C ILE A 367 -7.74 4.23 -8.54
N TYR A 368 -6.79 4.46 -7.61
CA TYR A 368 -7.10 4.63 -6.19
C TYR A 368 -8.11 5.78 -5.98
N THR A 369 -7.86 6.95 -6.56
CA THR A 369 -8.77 8.10 -6.45
C THR A 369 -10.14 7.79 -7.03
N THR A 370 -10.21 7.16 -8.20
CA THR A 370 -11.48 6.75 -8.81
C THR A 370 -12.23 5.78 -7.91
N HIS A 371 -11.54 4.78 -7.33
CA HIS A 371 -12.16 3.83 -6.39
C HIS A 371 -12.76 4.54 -5.17
N ILE A 372 -12.00 5.43 -4.51
CA ILE A 372 -12.50 6.16 -3.34
C ILE A 372 -13.73 7.01 -3.69
N VAL A 373 -13.68 7.76 -4.80
CA VAL A 373 -14.80 8.62 -5.22
C VAL A 373 -16.03 7.79 -5.59
N VAL A 374 -15.87 6.72 -6.38
CA VAL A 374 -16.98 5.85 -6.79
C VAL A 374 -17.59 5.15 -5.56
N SER A 375 -16.76 4.60 -4.68
CA SER A 375 -17.26 3.99 -3.44
C SER A 375 -17.98 5.00 -2.55
N GLY A 376 -17.45 6.22 -2.42
CA GLY A 376 -18.10 7.27 -1.63
C GLY A 376 -19.45 7.71 -2.19
N ILE A 377 -19.55 7.88 -3.50
CA ILE A 377 -20.84 8.20 -4.13
C ILE A 377 -21.85 7.06 -3.90
N ILE A 378 -21.45 5.82 -4.14
CA ILE A 378 -22.34 4.65 -4.03
C ILE A 378 -22.72 4.40 -2.57
N GLN A 379 -21.74 4.23 -1.69
CA GLN A 379 -21.97 3.90 -0.28
C GLN A 379 -22.57 5.06 0.48
N GLY A 380 -22.06 6.28 0.31
CA GLY A 380 -22.58 7.47 0.98
C GLY A 380 -24.02 7.78 0.62
N THR A 381 -24.45 7.60 -0.65
CA THR A 381 -25.87 7.75 -1.02
C THR A 381 -26.75 6.66 -0.43
N PHE A 382 -26.30 5.41 -0.48
CA PHE A 382 -27.05 4.28 0.07
C PHE A 382 -27.25 4.39 1.58
N PHE A 383 -26.16 4.56 2.35
CA PHE A 383 -26.22 4.58 3.81
C PHE A 383 -26.97 5.80 4.36
N ARG A 384 -26.83 6.99 3.72
CA ARG A 384 -27.67 8.16 4.08
C ARG A 384 -29.14 7.91 3.83
N SER A 385 -29.49 7.27 2.70
CA SER A 385 -30.89 6.93 2.42
C SER A 385 -31.45 5.91 3.41
N ALA A 386 -30.64 4.93 3.81
CA ALA A 386 -31.01 3.94 4.82
C ALA A 386 -31.19 4.59 6.22
N GLU A 387 -30.33 5.51 6.60
CA GLU A 387 -30.45 6.27 7.85
C GLU A 387 -31.75 7.11 7.88
N GLN A 388 -32.04 7.81 6.79
CA GLN A 388 -33.31 8.58 6.65
C GLN A 388 -34.56 7.69 6.69
N ALA A 389 -34.46 6.45 6.24
CA ALA A 389 -35.54 5.46 6.30
C ALA A 389 -35.65 4.74 7.64
N GLY A 390 -34.79 5.06 8.60
CA GLY A 390 -34.80 4.46 9.95
C GLY A 390 -34.05 3.13 10.07
N GLY A 391 -33.26 2.74 9.08
CA GLY A 391 -32.45 1.52 9.11
C GLY A 391 -32.15 0.95 7.72
N LEU A 392 -31.41 -0.15 7.71
CA LEU A 392 -31.13 -0.88 6.48
C LEU A 392 -32.42 -1.52 5.92
N PRO A 393 -32.54 -1.62 4.57
CA PRO A 393 -33.64 -2.35 3.95
C PRO A 393 -33.69 -3.81 4.44
N GLU A 394 -34.90 -4.38 4.53
CA GLU A 394 -35.06 -5.81 4.87
C GLU A 394 -34.32 -6.75 3.90
N THR A 395 -34.14 -6.31 2.65
CA THR A 395 -33.38 -7.02 1.62
C THR A 395 -31.86 -6.98 1.84
N GLY A 396 -31.39 -6.31 2.90
CA GLY A 396 -29.99 -6.14 3.21
C GLY A 396 -29.25 -5.14 2.30
N ILE A 397 -27.93 -5.27 2.21
CA ILE A 397 -27.09 -4.38 1.41
C ILE A 397 -27.11 -4.86 -0.06
N PRO A 398 -27.44 -4.00 -1.03
CA PRO A 398 -27.44 -4.36 -2.45
C PRO A 398 -26.04 -4.77 -2.93
N TRP A 399 -25.98 -5.79 -3.82
CA TRP A 399 -24.75 -6.35 -4.36
C TRP A 399 -23.82 -5.34 -5.06
N TRP A 400 -24.34 -4.21 -5.52
CA TRP A 400 -23.58 -3.15 -6.19
C TRP A 400 -23.02 -2.10 -5.21
N VAL A 401 -23.50 -2.06 -3.96
CA VAL A 401 -22.99 -1.18 -2.90
C VAL A 401 -21.77 -1.78 -2.24
N MET A 402 -21.86 -3.06 -1.87
CA MET A 402 -20.81 -3.80 -1.17
C MET A 402 -20.92 -5.27 -1.53
N GLY A 403 -19.82 -6.03 -1.41
CA GLY A 403 -19.81 -7.45 -1.70
C GLY A 403 -19.12 -7.82 -3.00
N PRO A 404 -19.21 -9.11 -3.39
CA PRO A 404 -18.52 -9.66 -4.58
C PRO A 404 -18.90 -8.95 -5.87
N GLY A 405 -20.18 -8.58 -6.01
CA GLY A 405 -20.67 -7.87 -7.19
C GLY A 405 -20.11 -6.46 -7.30
N ALA A 406 -20.07 -5.70 -6.18
CA ALA A 406 -19.46 -4.38 -6.14
C ALA A 406 -17.96 -4.43 -6.48
N LEU A 407 -17.24 -5.42 -5.94
CA LEU A 407 -15.83 -5.64 -6.28
C LEU A 407 -15.66 -5.97 -7.76
N ALA A 408 -16.45 -6.89 -8.32
CA ALA A 408 -16.39 -7.26 -9.73
C ALA A 408 -16.65 -6.05 -10.64
N LEU A 409 -17.67 -5.24 -10.32
CA LEU A 409 -18.01 -4.03 -11.06
C LEU A 409 -16.85 -3.01 -11.05
N GLN A 410 -16.27 -2.76 -9.89
CA GLN A 410 -15.15 -1.82 -9.77
C GLN A 410 -13.87 -2.35 -10.43
N LEU A 411 -13.57 -3.66 -10.32
CA LEU A 411 -12.44 -4.27 -11.05
C LEU A 411 -12.63 -4.19 -12.57
N ALA A 412 -13.86 -4.39 -13.06
CA ALA A 412 -14.17 -4.17 -14.48
C ALA A 412 -13.88 -2.72 -14.91
N GLY A 413 -14.25 -1.73 -14.07
CA GLY A 413 -13.90 -0.33 -14.28
C GLY A 413 -12.38 -0.08 -14.31
N VAL A 414 -11.62 -0.70 -13.41
CA VAL A 414 -10.15 -0.64 -13.39
C VAL A 414 -9.55 -1.22 -14.68
N LEU A 415 -10.05 -2.36 -15.14
CA LEU A 415 -9.59 -2.98 -16.38
C LEU A 415 -9.98 -2.14 -17.61
N ALA A 416 -11.15 -1.49 -17.60
CA ALA A 416 -11.54 -0.55 -18.65
C ALA A 416 -10.60 0.67 -18.72
N ILE A 417 -10.25 1.26 -17.56
CA ILE A 417 -9.22 2.32 -17.49
C ILE A 417 -7.89 1.79 -18.04
N GLY A 418 -7.46 0.59 -17.61
CA GLY A 418 -6.25 -0.05 -18.10
C GLY A 418 -6.25 -0.27 -19.61
N ALA A 419 -7.37 -0.70 -20.19
CA ALA A 419 -7.54 -0.87 -21.63
C ALA A 419 -7.38 0.46 -22.39
N VAL A 420 -8.06 1.52 -21.94
CA VAL A 420 -7.93 2.86 -22.52
C VAL A 420 -6.47 3.34 -22.46
N LEU A 421 -5.80 3.20 -21.32
CA LEU A 421 -4.41 3.60 -21.17
C LEU A 421 -3.46 2.75 -22.03
N SER A 422 -3.74 1.45 -22.18
CA SER A 422 -2.96 0.55 -23.04
C SER A 422 -3.10 0.91 -24.51
N ILE A 423 -4.34 1.14 -24.99
CA ILE A 423 -4.63 1.50 -26.38
C ILE A 423 -4.05 2.87 -26.73
N THR A 424 -4.27 3.87 -25.88
CA THR A 424 -3.82 5.25 -26.12
C THR A 424 -2.34 5.46 -25.84
N LYS A 425 -1.65 4.47 -25.23
CA LYS A 425 -0.25 4.57 -24.77
C LYS A 425 0.01 5.77 -23.86
N ARG A 426 -1.01 6.23 -23.16
CA ARG A 426 -0.95 7.37 -22.23
C ARG A 426 -0.70 6.89 -20.79
N ARG A 427 -0.23 7.79 -19.96
CA ARG A 427 -0.17 7.63 -18.51
C ARG A 427 -1.52 8.00 -17.90
N GLY A 428 -1.78 7.50 -16.69
CA GLY A 428 -2.94 7.94 -15.94
C GLY A 428 -3.01 9.47 -15.80
N PRO A 429 -4.20 10.06 -15.80
CA PRO A 429 -4.38 11.51 -15.70
C PRO A 429 -3.69 12.12 -14.47
N LEU A 430 -3.87 11.51 -13.28
CA LEU A 430 -3.28 12.03 -12.04
C LEU A 430 -1.76 11.80 -11.98
N GLU A 431 -1.25 10.71 -12.53
CA GLU A 431 0.20 10.49 -12.69
C GLU A 431 0.82 11.53 -13.62
N THR A 432 0.09 11.92 -14.67
CA THR A 432 0.52 12.97 -15.61
C THR A 432 0.53 14.33 -14.94
N LEU A 433 -0.54 14.68 -14.21
CA LEU A 433 -0.65 15.92 -13.45
C LEU A 433 0.48 16.02 -12.42
N LEU A 434 0.66 14.98 -11.60
CA LEU A 434 1.74 14.89 -10.61
C LEU A 434 3.12 15.09 -11.25
N SER A 435 3.36 14.45 -12.40
CA SER A 435 4.63 14.61 -13.12
C SER A 435 4.84 16.02 -13.66
N LYS A 436 3.78 16.70 -14.11
CA LYS A 436 3.83 18.10 -14.58
C LYS A 436 4.12 19.05 -13.42
N ILE A 437 3.43 18.89 -12.26
CA ILE A 437 3.65 19.72 -11.07
C ILE A 437 5.11 19.57 -10.60
N VAL A 438 5.60 18.34 -10.46
CA VAL A 438 7.00 18.08 -10.09
C VAL A 438 7.97 18.71 -11.10
N GLY A 439 7.71 18.57 -12.40
CA GLY A 439 8.55 19.17 -13.45
C GLY A 439 8.53 20.69 -13.46
N PHE A 440 7.44 21.32 -13.02
CA PHE A 440 7.33 22.77 -12.90
C PHE A 440 8.06 23.30 -11.67
N VAL A 441 7.89 22.67 -10.51
CA VAL A 441 8.45 23.13 -9.22
C VAL A 441 9.95 22.84 -9.11
N VAL A 442 10.43 21.74 -9.71
CA VAL A 442 11.83 21.23 -9.57
C VAL A 442 12.67 21.52 -10.83
N ARG A 443 12.43 22.66 -11.47
CA ARG A 443 13.22 23.12 -12.63
C ARG A 443 14.69 23.42 -12.32
#